data_9f5bcfe287b49f2804a74d4c91cbfcb0
#
_entry.id   9f5bcfe287b49f2804a74d4c91cbfcb0
#
_cell.length_a   1.000
_cell.length_b   1.000
_cell.length_c   1.000
_cell.angle_alpha   90.00
_cell.angle_beta   90.00
_cell.angle_gamma   90.00
#
_symmetry.space_group_name_H-M   'P 1'
#
loop_
_entity.id
_entity.type
_entity.pdbx_description
1 polymer ?
#
loop_
_entity_poly.entity_id
_entity_poly.type
_entity_poly.pdbx_seq_one_letter_code
_entity_poly.pdbx_strand_id
1 'polypeptide(L)'
;FDSVTLYGYDPDRRPDIYGKVGNSGVSVCTLDDVKVLYGGFELCAPSSSVSMTINGPAPIMLALFLNTAVDLRVDEVAAENGRQPSAEAHQRIKAMVWDNVRGTVQADILKEDQGQNTCIFSIDFALKMMGDIQQYFIDNNVRNFYSVSISGYHIAEAGANPISQLAFTLANGFTYLEYYLSRGMPLDNFAPNLSFFFSNGMDPEYTVIGRVARRIWAVALREKYGASVRSQLLKYHIQTSGRSLHSQDIQLNDIRTTLQALCAIYDNCQSLHTNAFDEAITTPTEESVRRALAIQLIINREWGLAKNENPYQGSFVVDDLTDLVEEAVLMEYDKITARGGVLGAMETGYQRSKIQDESMYYEMLKHTGEYPIVGVNTFRDPHADGADLLEGASCIDLARATTEEKESQLNRLKDFQTRNADQAAEARARLQKVALSGENNFAELMETVKCCSLGQITGALYDVGGQYRRNM
;
A
#
# COMPACT_ATOMS: atom_id res chain seq x y z
N PHE A 1 4.70 0.84 8.99
CA PHE A 1 5.86 0.06 9.44
C PHE A 1 7.12 0.89 9.29
N ASP A 2 8.13 0.64 10.15
CA ASP A 2 9.44 1.27 10.01
C ASP A 2 10.24 0.74 8.81
N SER A 3 11.31 1.42 8.42
CA SER A 3 12.10 1.00 7.27
C SER A 3 12.81 -0.34 7.46
N VAL A 4 13.07 -0.76 8.71
CA VAL A 4 13.66 -2.08 9.02
C VAL A 4 12.69 -3.18 8.61
N THR A 5 11.40 -3.05 9.01
CA THR A 5 10.31 -3.94 8.62
C THR A 5 10.06 -3.92 7.10
N LEU A 6 10.03 -2.73 6.48
CA LEU A 6 9.78 -2.56 5.04
C LEU A 6 10.83 -3.25 4.16
N TYR A 7 12.08 -3.32 4.62
CA TYR A 7 13.16 -4.02 3.91
C TYR A 7 13.32 -5.49 4.32
N GLY A 8 12.42 -6.02 5.14
CA GLY A 8 12.45 -7.43 5.53
C GLY A 8 13.57 -7.78 6.50
N TYR A 9 14.09 -6.83 7.25
CA TYR A 9 15.12 -7.06 8.25
C TYR A 9 14.55 -7.23 9.66
N ASP A 10 15.30 -7.93 10.48
CA ASP A 10 15.11 -7.91 11.92
C ASP A 10 15.79 -6.66 12.53
N PRO A 11 15.25 -6.10 13.62
CA PRO A 11 15.95 -5.09 14.41
C PRO A 11 17.34 -5.59 14.86
N ASP A 12 18.36 -4.73 14.76
CA ASP A 12 19.74 -5.08 15.07
C ASP A 12 20.48 -3.87 15.65
N ARG A 13 21.54 -4.13 16.44
CA ARG A 13 22.42 -3.09 16.99
C ARG A 13 23.43 -2.54 15.97
N ARG A 14 23.47 -3.11 14.78
CA ARG A 14 24.33 -2.58 13.70
C ARG A 14 23.99 -1.11 13.44
N PRO A 15 24.99 -0.25 13.22
CA PRO A 15 24.76 1.20 13.03
C PRO A 15 23.84 1.55 11.87
N ASP A 16 23.80 0.73 10.82
CA ASP A 16 22.95 0.92 9.64
C ASP A 16 21.48 0.55 9.90
N ILE A 17 21.17 -0.19 10.96
CA ILE A 17 19.84 -0.67 11.32
C ILE A 17 19.30 0.03 12.58
N TYR A 18 20.09 0.09 13.66
CA TYR A 18 19.63 0.56 14.98
C TYR A 18 18.98 1.95 14.96
N GLY A 19 19.55 2.88 14.16
CA GLY A 19 19.02 4.23 14.01
C GLY A 19 17.63 4.29 13.38
N LYS A 20 17.21 3.24 12.68
CA LYS A 20 15.95 3.16 11.93
C LYS A 20 14.84 2.42 12.68
N VAL A 21 15.18 1.67 13.73
CA VAL A 21 14.21 0.88 14.51
C VAL A 21 13.18 1.80 15.15
N GLY A 22 11.90 1.59 14.82
CA GLY A 22 10.77 2.36 15.32
C GLY A 22 10.72 3.82 14.83
N ASN A 23 11.54 4.19 13.85
CA ASN A 23 11.48 5.52 13.24
C ASN A 23 10.60 5.50 12.00
N SER A 24 9.76 6.53 11.83
CA SER A 24 8.81 6.67 10.71
C SER A 24 7.81 5.52 10.59
N GLY A 25 7.57 4.80 11.67
CA GLY A 25 6.62 3.70 11.73
C GLY A 25 6.94 2.69 12.83
N VAL A 26 6.06 1.72 13.02
CA VAL A 26 6.23 0.66 14.04
C VAL A 26 7.19 -0.42 13.55
N SER A 27 8.04 -0.91 14.46
CA SER A 27 8.94 -2.03 14.21
C SER A 27 8.21 -3.35 14.47
N VAL A 28 8.05 -4.18 13.45
CA VAL A 28 7.37 -5.48 13.52
C VAL A 28 8.23 -6.54 12.86
N CYS A 29 8.62 -7.58 13.59
CA CYS A 29 9.43 -8.65 13.04
C CYS A 29 8.96 -10.06 13.47
N THR A 30 7.99 -10.18 14.37
CA THR A 30 7.51 -11.46 14.91
C THR A 30 5.98 -11.49 15.03
N LEU A 31 5.43 -12.69 15.18
CA LEU A 31 4.00 -12.88 15.45
C LEU A 31 3.56 -12.18 16.75
N ASP A 32 4.44 -12.17 17.75
CA ASP A 32 4.14 -11.50 19.03
C ASP A 32 4.01 -9.99 18.87
N ASP A 33 4.82 -9.38 17.99
CA ASP A 33 4.72 -7.95 17.73
C ASP A 33 3.37 -7.58 17.10
N VAL A 34 2.91 -8.41 16.15
CA VAL A 34 1.62 -8.20 15.48
C VAL A 34 0.46 -8.39 16.45
N LYS A 35 0.56 -9.36 17.39
CA LYS A 35 -0.42 -9.53 18.46
C LYS A 35 -0.50 -8.31 19.38
N VAL A 36 0.64 -7.69 19.69
CA VAL A 36 0.66 -6.45 20.49
C VAL A 36 0.07 -5.29 19.69
N LEU A 37 0.42 -5.17 18.41
CA LEU A 37 -0.05 -4.09 17.54
C LEU A 37 -1.59 -4.10 17.39
N TYR A 38 -2.18 -5.26 17.24
CA TYR A 38 -3.63 -5.42 17.04
C TYR A 38 -4.39 -5.86 18.30
N GLY A 39 -3.70 -5.98 19.44
CA GLY A 39 -4.32 -6.30 20.72
C GLY A 39 -5.40 -5.27 21.11
N GLY A 40 -6.58 -5.76 21.50
CA GLY A 40 -7.72 -4.93 21.87
C GLY A 40 -8.62 -4.50 20.70
N PHE A 41 -8.28 -4.86 19.45
CA PHE A 41 -9.15 -4.66 18.28
C PHE A 41 -9.91 -5.94 17.96
N GLU A 42 -11.21 -5.83 17.70
CA GLU A 42 -12.02 -6.91 17.17
C GLU A 42 -11.84 -6.98 15.64
N LEU A 43 -10.85 -7.74 15.17
CA LEU A 43 -10.45 -7.78 13.76
C LEU A 43 -11.51 -8.37 12.82
N CYS A 44 -12.46 -9.14 13.36
CA CYS A 44 -13.56 -9.75 12.60
C CYS A 44 -14.84 -8.92 12.63
N ALA A 45 -14.88 -7.79 13.36
CA ALA A 45 -16.05 -6.91 13.37
C ALA A 45 -16.31 -6.30 11.98
N PRO A 46 -17.59 -6.17 11.57
CA PRO A 46 -17.93 -5.57 10.28
C PRO A 46 -17.43 -4.13 10.09
N SER A 47 -17.19 -3.42 11.18
CA SER A 47 -16.66 -2.06 11.22
C SER A 47 -15.13 -1.98 11.22
N SER A 48 -14.44 -3.12 11.40
CA SER A 48 -12.98 -3.18 11.40
C SER A 48 -12.45 -3.55 10.02
N SER A 49 -11.48 -2.78 9.54
CA SER A 49 -10.74 -3.07 8.31
C SER A 49 -9.29 -2.61 8.48
N VAL A 50 -8.35 -3.49 8.15
CA VAL A 50 -6.92 -3.22 8.29
C VAL A 50 -6.30 -3.00 6.92
N SER A 51 -5.55 -1.90 6.77
CA SER A 51 -4.77 -1.63 5.56
C SER A 51 -3.29 -1.62 5.90
N MET A 52 -2.53 -2.50 5.24
CA MET A 52 -1.08 -2.64 5.46
C MET A 52 -0.32 -2.11 4.25
N THR A 53 0.34 -0.96 4.43
CA THR A 53 1.24 -0.38 3.43
C THR A 53 2.60 -1.06 3.54
N ILE A 54 2.75 -2.18 2.84
CA ILE A 54 3.98 -2.96 2.77
C ILE A 54 4.01 -3.72 1.45
N ASN A 55 5.18 -3.87 0.84
CA ASN A 55 5.30 -4.45 -0.50
C ASN A 55 6.27 -5.64 -0.52
N GLY A 56 7.58 -5.44 -0.46
CA GLY A 56 8.54 -6.53 -0.54
C GLY A 56 8.24 -7.70 0.41
N PRO A 57 8.20 -7.47 1.73
CA PRO A 57 7.87 -8.52 2.70
C PRO A 57 6.36 -8.72 2.93
N ALA A 58 5.50 -8.15 2.08
CA ALA A 58 4.04 -8.22 2.23
C ALA A 58 3.50 -9.64 2.45
N PRO A 59 3.97 -10.70 1.76
CA PRO A 59 3.49 -12.06 2.03
C PRO A 59 3.77 -12.52 3.46
N ILE A 60 4.92 -12.15 4.02
CA ILE A 60 5.30 -12.50 5.40
C ILE A 60 4.41 -11.75 6.39
N MET A 61 4.24 -10.44 6.18
CA MET A 61 3.40 -9.60 7.05
C MET A 61 1.93 -10.00 7.00
N LEU A 62 1.43 -10.39 5.82
CA LEU A 62 0.08 -10.91 5.67
C LEU A 62 -0.11 -12.24 6.43
N ALA A 63 0.88 -13.15 6.36
CA ALA A 63 0.84 -14.39 7.11
C ALA A 63 0.87 -14.15 8.63
N LEU A 64 1.68 -13.20 9.11
CA LEU A 64 1.69 -12.76 10.51
C LEU A 64 0.32 -12.20 10.94
N PHE A 65 -0.26 -11.31 10.12
CA PHE A 65 -1.57 -10.71 10.41
C PHE A 65 -2.69 -11.76 10.48
N LEU A 66 -2.78 -12.64 9.50
CA LEU A 66 -3.82 -13.66 9.46
C LEU A 66 -3.71 -14.64 10.63
N ASN A 67 -2.49 -15.06 10.99
CA ASN A 67 -2.28 -15.88 12.19
C ASN A 67 -2.68 -15.12 13.46
N THR A 68 -2.33 -13.84 13.58
CA THR A 68 -2.74 -13.00 14.70
C THR A 68 -4.27 -12.93 14.83
N ALA A 69 -4.99 -12.71 13.74
CA ALA A 69 -6.46 -12.66 13.77
C ALA A 69 -7.08 -13.98 14.27
N VAL A 70 -6.51 -15.12 13.90
CA VAL A 70 -6.95 -16.43 14.41
C VAL A 70 -6.62 -16.58 15.89
N ASP A 71 -5.37 -16.27 16.29
CA ASP A 71 -4.91 -16.45 17.66
C ASP A 71 -5.68 -15.57 18.64
N LEU A 72 -5.91 -14.29 18.33
CA LEU A 72 -6.71 -13.39 19.17
C LEU A 72 -8.13 -13.93 19.37
N ARG A 73 -8.76 -14.45 18.32
CA ARG A 73 -10.10 -15.04 18.43
C ARG A 73 -10.10 -16.36 19.23
N VAL A 74 -9.05 -17.17 19.08
CA VAL A 74 -8.86 -18.38 19.89
C VAL A 74 -8.73 -18.03 21.37
N ASP A 75 -7.94 -17.01 21.69
CA ASP A 75 -7.73 -16.56 23.08
C ASP A 75 -9.02 -16.00 23.69
N GLU A 76 -9.83 -15.26 22.94
CA GLU A 76 -11.16 -14.80 23.37
C GLU A 76 -12.07 -15.97 23.70
N VAL A 77 -12.20 -16.94 22.79
CA VAL A 77 -13.03 -18.14 22.99
C VAL A 77 -12.52 -18.97 24.16
N ALA A 78 -11.20 -19.05 24.36
CA ALA A 78 -10.62 -19.74 25.50
C ALA A 78 -10.95 -19.05 26.83
N ALA A 79 -10.91 -17.71 26.85
CA ALA A 79 -11.28 -16.92 28.02
C ALA A 79 -12.78 -17.06 28.36
N GLU A 80 -13.65 -17.01 27.35
CA GLU A 80 -15.10 -17.19 27.51
C GLU A 80 -15.46 -18.57 28.07
N ASN A 81 -14.78 -19.63 27.63
CA ASN A 81 -15.07 -21.00 27.98
C ASN A 81 -14.23 -21.58 29.14
N GLY A 82 -13.24 -20.82 29.63
CA GLY A 82 -12.31 -21.27 30.69
C GLY A 82 -11.38 -22.41 30.27
N ARG A 83 -11.25 -22.70 28.97
CA ARG A 83 -10.37 -23.76 28.41
C ARG A 83 -10.02 -23.49 26.95
N GLN A 84 -8.88 -24.03 26.52
CA GLN A 84 -8.49 -24.00 25.11
C GLN A 84 -9.47 -24.75 24.20
N PRO A 85 -9.77 -24.23 23.00
CA PRO A 85 -10.60 -24.89 22.00
C PRO A 85 -10.01 -26.23 21.56
N SER A 86 -10.88 -27.21 21.27
CA SER A 86 -10.43 -28.44 20.60
C SER A 86 -9.89 -28.17 19.20
N ALA A 87 -9.16 -29.12 18.60
CA ALA A 87 -8.66 -28.98 17.24
C ALA A 87 -9.78 -28.69 16.21
N GLU A 88 -10.94 -29.32 16.36
CA GLU A 88 -12.11 -29.04 15.50
C GLU A 88 -12.70 -27.64 15.74
N ALA A 89 -12.73 -27.19 16.98
CA ALA A 89 -13.19 -25.84 17.31
C ALA A 89 -12.21 -24.80 16.77
N HIS A 90 -10.91 -25.05 16.86
CA HIS A 90 -9.87 -24.19 16.27
C HIS A 90 -10.04 -24.06 14.75
N GLN A 91 -10.29 -25.16 14.02
CA GLN A 91 -10.55 -25.11 12.58
C GLN A 91 -11.81 -24.30 12.24
N ARG A 92 -12.88 -24.43 13.04
CA ARG A 92 -14.08 -23.58 12.86
C ARG A 92 -13.80 -22.10 13.11
N ILE A 93 -13.02 -21.78 14.15
CA ILE A 93 -12.58 -20.40 14.41
C ILE A 93 -11.79 -19.85 13.21
N LYS A 94 -10.83 -20.61 12.71
CA LYS A 94 -10.02 -20.23 11.55
C LYS A 94 -10.90 -19.95 10.33
N ALA A 95 -11.84 -20.82 10.00
CA ALA A 95 -12.77 -20.62 8.89
C ALA A 95 -13.65 -19.37 9.09
N MET A 96 -14.14 -19.14 10.30
CA MET A 96 -14.90 -17.93 10.64
C MET A 96 -14.06 -16.66 10.47
N VAL A 97 -12.79 -16.68 10.89
CA VAL A 97 -11.88 -15.55 10.70
C VAL A 97 -11.68 -15.26 9.21
N TRP A 98 -11.47 -16.30 8.36
CA TRP A 98 -11.32 -16.13 6.92
C TRP A 98 -12.54 -15.51 6.24
N ASP A 99 -13.74 -15.87 6.70
CA ASP A 99 -14.99 -15.32 6.16
C ASP A 99 -15.24 -13.86 6.58
N ASN A 100 -14.70 -13.41 7.72
CA ASN A 100 -15.06 -12.12 8.31
C ASN A 100 -13.94 -11.08 8.29
N VAL A 101 -12.65 -11.48 8.34
CA VAL A 101 -11.54 -10.53 8.35
C VAL A 101 -11.56 -9.65 7.12
N ARG A 102 -11.39 -8.34 7.32
CA ARG A 102 -11.42 -7.33 6.26
C ARG A 102 -10.13 -6.56 6.23
N GLY A 103 -9.68 -6.27 5.04
CA GLY A 103 -8.47 -5.47 4.91
C GLY A 103 -7.85 -5.52 3.52
N THR A 104 -6.66 -4.95 3.46
CA THR A 104 -5.84 -4.89 2.26
C THR A 104 -4.39 -5.00 2.65
N VAL A 105 -3.63 -5.80 1.94
CA VAL A 105 -2.17 -5.68 1.91
C VAL A 105 -1.80 -5.02 0.58
N GLN A 106 -0.91 -4.04 0.60
CA GLN A 106 -0.55 -3.33 -0.64
C GLN A 106 0.11 -4.28 -1.64
N ALA A 107 1.21 -4.90 -1.26
CA ALA A 107 1.87 -6.00 -2.00
C ALA A 107 2.10 -5.73 -3.50
N ASP A 108 2.14 -4.46 -3.94
CA ASP A 108 2.33 -4.10 -5.34
C ASP A 108 3.81 -4.05 -5.71
N ILE A 109 4.35 -5.18 -6.13
CA ILE A 109 5.77 -5.35 -6.46
C ILE A 109 6.15 -4.70 -7.79
N LEU A 110 5.23 -4.49 -8.71
CA LEU A 110 5.51 -3.85 -9.99
C LEU A 110 5.78 -2.35 -9.81
N LYS A 111 4.93 -1.65 -9.02
CA LYS A 111 5.19 -0.23 -8.72
C LYS A 111 6.43 -0.02 -7.85
N GLU A 112 6.80 -1.00 -7.03
CA GLU A 112 8.02 -0.96 -6.24
C GLU A 112 9.26 -0.78 -7.14
N ASP A 113 9.35 -1.55 -8.20
CA ASP A 113 10.44 -1.42 -9.17
C ASP A 113 10.33 -0.12 -9.99
N GLN A 114 9.12 0.26 -10.39
CA GLN A 114 8.88 1.42 -11.25
C GLN A 114 9.11 2.76 -10.54
N GLY A 115 8.66 2.91 -9.29
CA GLY A 115 8.59 4.19 -8.59
C GLY A 115 9.35 4.29 -7.27
N GLN A 116 9.53 3.20 -6.50
CA GLN A 116 10.09 3.28 -5.16
C GLN A 116 11.52 2.75 -5.00
N ASN A 117 11.96 1.84 -5.86
CA ASN A 117 13.28 1.16 -5.74
C ASN A 117 13.50 0.42 -4.40
N THR A 118 12.44 -0.14 -3.81
CA THR A 118 12.47 -0.84 -2.52
C THR A 118 12.27 -2.33 -2.65
N CYS A 119 12.43 -2.89 -3.84
CA CYS A 119 12.33 -4.32 -4.09
C CYS A 119 13.36 -5.11 -3.27
N ILE A 120 12.89 -6.12 -2.56
CA ILE A 120 13.75 -7.04 -1.81
C ILE A 120 13.83 -8.42 -2.48
N PHE A 121 12.80 -8.83 -3.22
CA PHE A 121 12.77 -10.06 -4.00
C PHE A 121 12.82 -9.77 -5.50
N SER A 122 13.36 -10.72 -6.28
CA SER A 122 13.32 -10.64 -7.74
C SER A 122 11.87 -10.58 -8.23
N ILE A 123 11.64 -9.93 -9.37
CA ILE A 123 10.29 -9.71 -9.90
C ILE A 123 9.56 -11.03 -10.13
N ASP A 124 10.22 -12.02 -10.73
CA ASP A 124 9.61 -13.33 -10.98
C ASP A 124 9.22 -14.05 -9.69
N PHE A 125 10.11 -14.01 -8.69
CA PHE A 125 9.84 -14.60 -7.38
C PHE A 125 8.71 -13.87 -6.67
N ALA A 126 8.71 -12.55 -6.70
CA ALA A 126 7.66 -11.72 -6.10
C ALA A 126 6.30 -11.94 -6.78
N LEU A 127 6.24 -12.03 -8.12
CA LEU A 127 5.02 -12.39 -8.86
C LEU A 127 4.51 -13.78 -8.45
N LYS A 128 5.42 -14.74 -8.31
CA LYS A 128 5.05 -16.08 -7.81
C LYS A 128 4.40 -15.99 -6.43
N MET A 129 5.00 -15.25 -5.51
CA MET A 129 4.44 -15.04 -4.16
C MET A 129 3.05 -14.40 -4.19
N MET A 130 2.83 -13.43 -5.07
CA MET A 130 1.51 -12.81 -5.28
C MET A 130 0.48 -13.83 -5.76
N GLY A 131 0.85 -14.65 -6.74
CA GLY A 131 -0.01 -15.73 -7.21
C GLY A 131 -0.29 -16.78 -6.13
N ASP A 132 0.68 -17.07 -5.27
CA ASP A 132 0.53 -18.00 -4.16
C ASP A 132 -0.44 -17.47 -3.10
N ILE A 133 -0.40 -16.18 -2.77
CA ILE A 133 -1.39 -15.52 -1.91
C ILE A 133 -2.79 -15.65 -2.51
N GLN A 134 -2.93 -15.30 -3.78
CA GLN A 134 -4.25 -15.31 -4.42
C GLN A 134 -4.82 -16.72 -4.50
N GLN A 135 -4.00 -17.73 -4.81
CA GLN A 135 -4.42 -19.13 -4.79
C GLN A 135 -4.85 -19.55 -3.39
N TYR A 136 -4.07 -19.19 -2.36
CA TYR A 136 -4.43 -19.48 -0.97
C TYR A 136 -5.77 -18.85 -0.58
N PHE A 137 -6.04 -17.62 -1.03
CA PHE A 137 -7.32 -16.95 -0.77
C PHE A 137 -8.50 -17.67 -1.43
N ILE A 138 -8.31 -18.14 -2.66
CA ILE A 138 -9.34 -18.95 -3.36
C ILE A 138 -9.59 -20.25 -2.62
N ASP A 139 -8.54 -20.99 -2.29
CA ASP A 139 -8.61 -22.33 -1.67
C ASP A 139 -9.22 -22.27 -0.25
N ASN A 140 -9.00 -21.18 0.46
CA ASN A 140 -9.46 -20.99 1.84
C ASN A 140 -10.66 -20.04 1.96
N ASN A 141 -11.25 -19.61 0.86
CA ASN A 141 -12.45 -18.76 0.82
C ASN A 141 -12.28 -17.41 1.55
N VAL A 142 -11.10 -16.79 1.47
CA VAL A 142 -10.84 -15.45 2.01
C VAL A 142 -11.42 -14.42 1.04
N ARG A 143 -12.59 -13.86 1.36
CA ARG A 143 -13.37 -13.04 0.39
C ARG A 143 -13.32 -11.55 0.63
N ASN A 144 -13.11 -11.13 1.86
CA ASN A 144 -13.23 -9.74 2.27
C ASN A 144 -11.87 -9.05 2.43
N PHE A 145 -10.80 -9.70 2.01
CA PHE A 145 -9.44 -9.18 2.07
C PHE A 145 -8.87 -9.01 0.65
N TYR A 146 -8.35 -7.83 0.35
CA TYR A 146 -7.69 -7.58 -0.94
C TYR A 146 -6.25 -8.07 -0.88
N SER A 147 -5.92 -8.97 -1.81
CA SER A 147 -4.57 -9.59 -1.90
C SER A 147 -3.51 -8.64 -2.45
N VAL A 148 -3.95 -7.60 -3.15
CA VAL A 148 -3.11 -6.55 -3.69
C VAL A 148 -3.88 -5.23 -3.76
N SER A 149 -3.17 -4.12 -3.50
CA SER A 149 -3.63 -2.78 -3.82
C SER A 149 -2.70 -2.19 -4.87
N ILE A 150 -3.13 -2.27 -6.12
CA ILE A 150 -2.36 -1.84 -7.29
C ILE A 150 -2.21 -0.33 -7.26
N SER A 151 -0.98 0.16 -7.07
CA SER A 151 -0.75 1.48 -6.53
C SER A 151 -0.15 2.45 -7.55
N GLY A 152 -0.94 3.43 -7.96
CA GLY A 152 -0.49 4.63 -8.67
C GLY A 152 0.00 5.73 -7.74
N TYR A 153 -0.40 5.71 -6.46
CA TYR A 153 0.00 6.72 -5.50
C TYR A 153 1.52 6.95 -5.48
N HIS A 154 2.30 5.89 -5.30
CA HIS A 154 3.76 5.99 -5.23
C HIS A 154 4.39 6.40 -6.57
N ILE A 155 3.77 6.04 -7.70
CA ILE A 155 4.20 6.48 -9.04
C ILE A 155 4.03 8.00 -9.15
N ALA A 156 2.90 8.54 -8.72
CA ALA A 156 2.64 9.98 -8.67
C ALA A 156 3.56 10.70 -7.68
N GLU A 157 3.77 10.13 -6.47
CA GLU A 157 4.67 10.71 -5.46
C GLU A 157 6.14 10.71 -5.92
N ALA A 158 6.54 9.74 -6.76
CA ALA A 158 7.86 9.73 -7.40
C ALA A 158 8.02 10.78 -8.51
N GLY A 159 6.92 11.39 -8.97
CA GLY A 159 6.94 12.51 -9.89
C GLY A 159 6.12 12.37 -11.15
N ALA A 160 5.45 11.26 -11.37
CA ALA A 160 4.59 11.06 -12.53
C ALA A 160 3.42 12.06 -12.57
N ASN A 161 3.04 12.46 -13.78
CA ASN A 161 1.83 13.21 -14.01
C ASN A 161 0.58 12.29 -13.90
N PRO A 162 -0.65 12.85 -13.86
CA PRO A 162 -1.87 12.05 -13.72
C PRO A 162 -2.06 10.97 -14.80
N ILE A 163 -1.67 11.25 -16.04
CA ILE A 163 -1.80 10.32 -17.17
C ILE A 163 -0.88 9.12 -16.98
N SER A 164 0.39 9.35 -16.69
CA SER A 164 1.37 8.28 -16.44
C SER A 164 1.03 7.50 -15.19
N GLN A 165 0.56 8.17 -14.11
CA GLN A 165 0.06 7.48 -12.92
C GLN A 165 -1.04 6.47 -13.31
N LEU A 166 -2.07 6.93 -14.00
CA LEU A 166 -3.22 6.10 -14.34
C LEU A 166 -2.84 4.97 -15.30
N ALA A 167 -2.09 5.30 -16.36
CA ALA A 167 -1.68 4.33 -17.37
C ALA A 167 -0.83 3.19 -16.78
N PHE A 168 0.18 3.52 -15.98
CA PHE A 168 1.06 2.52 -15.39
C PHE A 168 0.32 1.66 -14.36
N THR A 169 -0.53 2.27 -13.55
CA THR A 169 -1.31 1.55 -12.54
C THR A 169 -2.28 0.55 -13.16
N LEU A 170 -3.05 0.95 -14.17
CA LEU A 170 -3.97 0.03 -14.85
C LEU A 170 -3.22 -1.04 -15.65
N ALA A 171 -2.10 -0.70 -16.29
CA ALA A 171 -1.25 -1.67 -16.96
C ALA A 171 -0.70 -2.72 -15.99
N ASN A 172 -0.27 -2.31 -14.78
CA ASN A 172 0.11 -3.22 -13.70
C ASN A 172 -1.08 -4.12 -13.29
N GLY A 173 -2.29 -3.55 -13.19
CA GLY A 173 -3.51 -4.30 -12.89
C GLY A 173 -3.80 -5.40 -13.91
N PHE A 174 -3.70 -5.09 -15.19
CA PHE A 174 -3.84 -6.09 -16.25
C PHE A 174 -2.72 -7.14 -16.23
N THR A 175 -1.51 -6.75 -15.83
CA THR A 175 -0.38 -7.70 -15.69
C THR A 175 -0.65 -8.72 -14.57
N TYR A 176 -1.13 -8.29 -13.41
CA TYR A 176 -1.55 -9.21 -12.34
C TYR A 176 -2.70 -10.11 -12.79
N LEU A 177 -3.70 -9.55 -13.46
CA LEU A 177 -4.84 -10.29 -13.96
C LEU A 177 -4.41 -11.40 -14.93
N GLU A 178 -3.60 -11.08 -15.94
CA GLU A 178 -3.07 -12.03 -16.92
C GLU A 178 -2.17 -13.08 -16.26
N TYR A 179 -1.37 -12.68 -15.27
CA TYR A 179 -0.53 -13.61 -14.52
C TYR A 179 -1.37 -14.64 -13.74
N TYR A 180 -2.42 -14.21 -13.07
CA TYR A 180 -3.30 -15.13 -12.34
C TYR A 180 -4.09 -16.05 -13.29
N LEU A 181 -4.55 -15.53 -14.42
CA LEU A 181 -5.17 -16.35 -15.46
C LEU A 181 -4.19 -17.39 -16.02
N SER A 182 -2.93 -17.03 -16.26
CA SER A 182 -1.90 -17.96 -16.74
C SER A 182 -1.61 -19.13 -15.77
N ARG A 183 -1.89 -18.92 -14.48
CA ARG A 183 -1.82 -19.95 -13.45
C ARG A 183 -3.08 -20.82 -13.35
N GLY A 184 -4.08 -20.59 -14.22
CA GLY A 184 -5.33 -21.34 -14.26
C GLY A 184 -6.38 -20.91 -13.24
N MET A 185 -6.22 -19.77 -12.60
CA MET A 185 -7.21 -19.24 -11.66
C MET A 185 -8.44 -18.74 -12.41
N PRO A 186 -9.68 -19.12 -12.01
CA PRO A 186 -10.89 -18.56 -12.61
C PRO A 186 -11.00 -17.04 -12.32
N LEU A 187 -11.24 -16.25 -13.37
CA LEU A 187 -11.26 -14.78 -13.29
C LEU A 187 -12.16 -14.24 -12.17
N ASP A 188 -13.39 -14.72 -12.10
CA ASP A 188 -14.39 -14.22 -11.14
C ASP A 188 -14.11 -14.62 -9.68
N ASN A 189 -13.15 -15.52 -9.46
CA ASN A 189 -12.72 -15.91 -8.11
C ASN A 189 -11.68 -14.95 -7.51
N PHE A 190 -10.98 -14.16 -8.36
CA PHE A 190 -9.94 -13.25 -7.87
C PHE A 190 -10.14 -11.78 -8.27
N ALA A 191 -10.70 -11.50 -9.44
CA ALA A 191 -10.85 -10.11 -9.91
C ALA A 191 -11.59 -9.20 -8.92
N PRO A 192 -12.63 -9.65 -8.19
CA PRO A 192 -13.25 -8.85 -7.13
C PRO A 192 -12.34 -8.52 -5.95
N ASN A 193 -11.23 -9.24 -5.79
CA ASN A 193 -10.24 -9.03 -4.72
C ASN A 193 -9.04 -8.15 -5.16
N LEU A 194 -9.05 -7.66 -6.40
CA LEU A 194 -8.13 -6.64 -6.85
C LEU A 194 -8.66 -5.26 -6.46
N SER A 195 -7.81 -4.44 -5.86
CA SER A 195 -8.11 -3.04 -5.59
C SER A 195 -7.02 -2.15 -6.15
N PHE A 196 -7.35 -0.88 -6.33
CA PHE A 196 -6.46 0.13 -6.87
C PHE A 196 -6.24 1.24 -5.86
N PHE A 197 -5.15 1.96 -6.00
CA PHE A 197 -4.78 3.04 -5.11
C PHE A 197 -4.17 4.19 -5.91
N PHE A 198 -4.83 5.36 -5.89
CA PHE A 198 -4.39 6.53 -6.62
C PHE A 198 -4.07 7.70 -5.70
N SER A 199 -3.19 8.58 -6.15
CA SER A 199 -2.99 9.91 -5.60
C SER A 199 -3.94 10.90 -6.26
N ASN A 200 -4.44 11.86 -5.48
CA ASN A 200 -5.07 13.07 -6.00
C ASN A 200 -4.20 14.29 -5.69
N GLY A 201 -3.72 14.94 -6.74
CA GLY A 201 -2.97 16.20 -6.68
C GLY A 201 -3.82 17.41 -7.00
N MET A 202 -3.19 18.42 -7.60
CA MET A 202 -3.84 19.71 -7.90
C MET A 202 -4.14 19.91 -9.39
N ASP A 203 -3.66 19.03 -10.28
CA ASP A 203 -3.92 19.12 -11.71
C ASP A 203 -5.37 18.76 -12.04
N PRO A 204 -5.98 19.36 -13.07
CA PRO A 204 -7.41 19.15 -13.39
C PRO A 204 -7.76 17.71 -13.74
N GLU A 205 -6.82 16.93 -14.28
CA GLU A 205 -7.00 15.51 -14.63
C GLU A 205 -7.37 14.66 -13.42
N TYR A 206 -6.97 15.06 -12.21
CA TYR A 206 -7.34 14.34 -10.98
C TYR A 206 -8.85 14.33 -10.71
N THR A 207 -9.62 15.24 -11.32
CA THR A 207 -11.10 15.24 -11.18
C THR A 207 -11.77 14.08 -11.89
N VAL A 208 -11.08 13.42 -12.82
CA VAL A 208 -11.65 12.34 -13.67
C VAL A 208 -10.86 11.03 -13.61
N ILE A 209 -9.81 10.94 -12.79
CA ILE A 209 -8.91 9.78 -12.78
C ILE A 209 -9.66 8.48 -12.47
N GLY A 210 -10.57 8.49 -11.51
CA GLY A 210 -11.38 7.33 -11.15
C GLY A 210 -12.46 7.00 -12.20
N ARG A 211 -13.06 8.01 -12.84
CA ARG A 211 -14.01 7.80 -13.94
C ARG A 211 -13.34 7.06 -15.10
N VAL A 212 -12.18 7.54 -15.53
CA VAL A 212 -11.41 6.90 -16.61
C VAL A 212 -10.97 5.50 -16.22
N ALA A 213 -10.45 5.33 -14.99
CA ALA A 213 -10.05 4.02 -14.48
C ALA A 213 -11.19 3.01 -14.53
N ARG A 214 -12.38 3.38 -14.01
CA ARG A 214 -13.57 2.52 -14.03
C ARG A 214 -14.01 2.18 -15.44
N ARG A 215 -13.98 3.14 -16.37
CA ARG A 215 -14.40 2.93 -17.76
C ARG A 215 -13.47 1.96 -18.48
N ILE A 216 -12.17 2.20 -18.45
CA ILE A 216 -11.17 1.32 -19.09
C ILE A 216 -11.24 -0.10 -18.50
N TRP A 217 -11.28 -0.21 -17.18
CA TRP A 217 -11.33 -1.52 -16.50
C TRP A 217 -12.59 -2.29 -16.86
N ALA A 218 -13.77 -1.68 -16.73
CA ALA A 218 -15.03 -2.34 -16.97
C ALA A 218 -15.17 -2.80 -18.42
N VAL A 219 -14.79 -1.96 -19.40
CA VAL A 219 -14.82 -2.31 -20.82
C VAL A 219 -13.87 -3.47 -21.12
N ALA A 220 -12.63 -3.41 -20.65
CA ALA A 220 -11.65 -4.47 -20.87
C ALA A 220 -12.11 -5.79 -20.24
N LEU A 221 -12.57 -5.78 -18.99
CA LEU A 221 -13.03 -6.97 -18.28
C LEU A 221 -14.23 -7.61 -18.96
N ARG A 222 -15.16 -6.80 -19.49
CA ARG A 222 -16.32 -7.28 -20.22
C ARG A 222 -15.95 -7.85 -21.59
N GLU A 223 -15.26 -7.06 -22.42
CA GLU A 223 -15.11 -7.36 -23.84
C GLU A 223 -13.97 -8.35 -24.11
N LYS A 224 -12.86 -8.24 -23.38
CA LYS A 224 -11.70 -9.12 -23.59
C LYS A 224 -11.78 -10.40 -22.75
N TYR A 225 -12.25 -10.29 -21.51
CA TYR A 225 -12.17 -11.39 -20.55
C TYR A 225 -13.51 -12.06 -20.24
N GLY A 226 -14.65 -11.50 -20.68
CA GLY A 226 -15.98 -12.06 -20.44
C GLY A 226 -16.35 -12.10 -18.93
N ALA A 227 -15.84 -11.18 -18.14
CA ALA A 227 -16.01 -11.14 -16.70
C ALA A 227 -17.47 -10.90 -16.27
N SER A 228 -17.84 -11.42 -15.11
CA SER A 228 -19.12 -11.08 -14.47
C SER A 228 -19.19 -9.58 -14.11
N VAL A 229 -20.42 -9.06 -13.96
CA VAL A 229 -20.64 -7.65 -13.57
C VAL A 229 -19.87 -7.27 -12.31
N ARG A 230 -19.78 -8.17 -11.32
CA ARG A 230 -19.05 -7.93 -10.07
C ARG A 230 -17.54 -7.71 -10.33
N SER A 231 -16.94 -8.46 -11.23
CA SER A 231 -15.52 -8.36 -11.58
C SER A 231 -15.20 -7.13 -12.43
N GLN A 232 -16.19 -6.58 -13.15
CA GLN A 232 -16.05 -5.33 -13.92
C GLN A 232 -15.97 -4.08 -13.03
N LEU A 233 -16.37 -4.18 -11.75
CA LEU A 233 -16.38 -3.05 -10.82
C LEU A 233 -14.96 -2.79 -10.30
N LEU A 234 -14.33 -1.75 -10.81
CA LEU A 234 -13.05 -1.27 -10.28
C LEU A 234 -13.27 -0.61 -8.90
N LYS A 235 -12.49 -1.04 -7.93
CA LYS A 235 -12.49 -0.49 -6.57
C LYS A 235 -11.17 0.22 -6.34
N TYR A 236 -11.22 1.43 -5.78
CA TYR A 236 -10.02 2.18 -5.55
C TYR A 236 -10.09 3.05 -4.28
N HIS A 237 -8.94 3.15 -3.67
CA HIS A 237 -8.64 4.07 -2.60
C HIS A 237 -7.97 5.33 -3.18
N ILE A 238 -8.26 6.49 -2.62
CA ILE A 238 -7.53 7.73 -2.89
C ILE A 238 -6.78 8.15 -1.63
N GLN A 239 -5.53 8.58 -1.81
CA GLN A 239 -4.82 9.39 -0.83
C GLN A 239 -4.52 10.75 -1.47
N THR A 240 -4.71 11.83 -0.73
CA THR A 240 -4.29 13.16 -1.16
C THR A 240 -2.78 13.20 -1.37
N SER A 241 -2.30 13.98 -2.36
CA SER A 241 -0.88 13.96 -2.73
C SER A 241 0.04 14.52 -1.65
N GLY A 242 1.03 13.72 -1.24
CA GLY A 242 2.11 14.17 -0.36
C GLY A 242 3.04 15.19 -1.04
N ARG A 243 3.23 15.09 -2.38
CA ARG A 243 4.04 16.04 -3.15
C ARG A 243 3.50 17.47 -3.13
N SER A 244 2.23 17.65 -2.85
CA SER A 244 1.61 18.99 -2.72
C SER A 244 1.74 19.58 -1.33
N LEU A 245 2.31 18.85 -0.38
CA LEU A 245 2.60 19.35 0.97
C LEU A 245 4.00 19.99 0.99
N HIS A 246 4.06 21.19 1.53
CA HIS A 246 5.30 21.96 1.62
C HIS A 246 5.63 22.28 3.06
N SER A 247 6.92 22.33 3.38
CA SER A 247 7.41 22.70 4.72
C SER A 247 7.33 24.21 4.96
N GLN A 248 7.38 25.01 3.87
CA GLN A 248 7.18 26.46 3.94
C GLN A 248 5.69 26.74 4.06
N ASP A 249 5.33 27.68 4.92
CA ASP A 249 3.93 28.07 5.21
C ASP A 249 3.00 26.86 5.40
N ILE A 250 3.45 25.98 6.28
CA ILE A 250 2.93 24.63 6.47
C ILE A 250 1.43 24.57 6.74
N GLN A 251 0.85 25.64 7.32
CA GLN A 251 -0.58 25.73 7.63
C GLN A 251 -1.46 25.73 6.38
N LEU A 252 -0.92 26.15 5.23
CA LEU A 252 -1.66 26.16 3.96
C LEU A 252 -1.87 24.73 3.40
N ASN A 253 -1.18 23.74 3.92
CA ASN A 253 -1.29 22.36 3.44
C ASN A 253 -2.70 21.78 3.67
N ASP A 254 -3.39 22.14 4.76
CA ASP A 254 -4.77 21.69 5.01
C ASP A 254 -5.74 22.16 3.92
N ILE A 255 -5.50 23.35 3.35
CA ILE A 255 -6.31 23.89 2.25
C ILE A 255 -6.11 23.03 1.01
N ARG A 256 -4.86 22.69 0.67
CA ARG A 256 -4.51 21.83 -0.47
C ARG A 256 -5.14 20.44 -0.31
N THR A 257 -4.97 19.83 0.86
CA THR A 257 -5.56 18.53 1.21
C THR A 257 -7.09 18.55 1.11
N THR A 258 -7.75 19.65 1.54
CA THR A 258 -9.20 19.79 1.44
C THR A 258 -9.70 19.78 -0.01
N LEU A 259 -9.03 20.51 -0.91
CA LEU A 259 -9.39 20.54 -2.33
C LEU A 259 -9.20 19.19 -3.00
N GLN A 260 -8.11 18.50 -2.71
CA GLN A 260 -7.83 17.16 -3.23
C GLN A 260 -8.84 16.13 -2.71
N ALA A 261 -9.19 16.19 -1.44
CA ALA A 261 -10.22 15.34 -0.84
C ALA A 261 -11.59 15.58 -1.47
N LEU A 262 -11.95 16.84 -1.78
CA LEU A 262 -13.19 17.16 -2.45
C LEU A 262 -13.26 16.57 -3.84
N CYS A 263 -12.17 16.66 -4.63
CA CYS A 263 -12.08 16.02 -5.95
C CYS A 263 -12.26 14.50 -5.85
N ALA A 264 -11.63 13.85 -4.88
CA ALA A 264 -11.73 12.41 -4.66
C ALA A 264 -13.16 11.95 -4.32
N ILE A 265 -13.86 12.71 -3.48
CA ILE A 265 -15.24 12.43 -3.08
C ILE A 265 -16.18 12.61 -4.29
N TYR A 266 -16.00 13.67 -5.08
CA TYR A 266 -16.82 13.93 -6.25
C TYR A 266 -16.60 12.91 -7.38
N ASP A 267 -15.41 12.30 -7.46
CA ASP A 267 -15.11 11.21 -8.39
C ASP A 267 -15.54 9.83 -7.85
N ASN A 268 -16.23 9.78 -6.69
CA ASN A 268 -16.77 8.55 -6.09
C ASN A 268 -15.71 7.50 -5.74
N CYS A 269 -14.63 7.87 -5.08
CA CYS A 269 -13.70 6.90 -4.51
C CYS A 269 -14.38 6.04 -3.42
N GLN A 270 -13.97 4.78 -3.27
CA GLN A 270 -14.52 3.88 -2.26
C GLN A 270 -14.01 4.19 -0.85
N SER A 271 -12.80 4.71 -0.75
CA SER A 271 -12.22 5.16 0.52
C SER A 271 -11.21 6.28 0.27
N LEU A 272 -11.00 7.10 1.28
CA LEU A 272 -10.16 8.29 1.21
C LEU A 272 -9.26 8.39 2.43
N HIS A 273 -7.98 8.66 2.19
CA HIS A 273 -7.04 9.14 3.20
C HIS A 273 -6.69 10.61 2.91
N THR A 274 -6.75 11.43 3.93
CA THR A 274 -6.31 12.83 3.90
C THR A 274 -5.01 12.97 4.66
N ASN A 275 -3.96 13.47 4.02
CA ASN A 275 -2.66 13.68 4.65
C ASN A 275 -2.76 14.78 5.72
N ALA A 276 -2.02 14.60 6.80
CA ALA A 276 -1.87 15.64 7.82
C ALA A 276 -0.97 16.77 7.29
N PHE A 277 -1.22 17.99 7.73
CA PHE A 277 -0.50 19.18 7.24
C PHE A 277 1.02 19.13 7.52
N ASP A 278 1.41 18.48 8.61
CA ASP A 278 2.80 18.35 9.08
C ASP A 278 3.55 17.13 8.48
N GLU A 279 2.89 16.33 7.64
CA GLU A 279 3.51 15.18 6.98
C GLU A 279 4.67 15.56 6.05
N ALA A 280 4.72 16.84 5.63
CA ALA A 280 5.88 17.39 4.91
C ALA A 280 7.18 17.41 5.74
N ILE A 281 7.11 17.26 7.06
CA ILE A 281 8.25 17.38 7.98
C ILE A 281 8.43 16.14 8.83
N THR A 282 7.34 15.55 9.35
CA THR A 282 7.40 14.47 10.35
C THR A 282 6.26 13.48 10.21
N THR A 283 6.33 12.38 10.96
CA THR A 283 5.17 11.52 11.20
C THR A 283 4.09 12.33 11.92
N PRO A 284 2.82 12.26 11.49
CA PRO A 284 1.74 13.11 12.02
C PRO A 284 1.59 13.03 13.54
N THR A 285 1.28 14.18 14.13
CA THR A 285 0.91 14.33 15.55
C THR A 285 -0.58 14.01 15.76
N GLU A 286 -1.02 13.85 17.01
CA GLU A 286 -2.43 13.65 17.34
C GLU A 286 -3.30 14.82 16.84
N GLU A 287 -2.83 16.06 16.99
CA GLU A 287 -3.53 17.26 16.52
C GLU A 287 -3.67 17.25 15.00
N SER A 288 -2.59 16.99 14.27
CA SER A 288 -2.59 17.02 12.80
C SER A 288 -3.45 15.90 12.21
N VAL A 289 -3.43 14.70 12.80
CA VAL A 289 -4.31 13.58 12.42
C VAL A 289 -5.79 13.95 12.67
N ARG A 290 -6.10 14.58 13.80
CA ARG A 290 -7.46 15.05 14.08
C ARG A 290 -7.93 16.07 13.05
N ARG A 291 -7.09 17.01 12.62
CA ARG A 291 -7.39 18.00 11.56
C ARG A 291 -7.60 17.32 10.22
N ALA A 292 -6.73 16.38 9.83
CA ALA A 292 -6.87 15.63 8.60
C ALA A 292 -8.19 14.83 8.55
N LEU A 293 -8.59 14.21 9.65
CA LEU A 293 -9.89 13.53 9.76
C LEU A 293 -11.06 14.53 9.70
N ALA A 294 -10.90 15.70 10.32
CA ALA A 294 -11.93 16.75 10.30
C ALA A 294 -12.23 17.24 8.88
N ILE A 295 -11.25 17.30 7.99
CA ILE A 295 -11.47 17.63 6.57
C ILE A 295 -12.53 16.72 5.95
N GLN A 296 -12.42 15.41 6.12
CA GLN A 296 -13.40 14.46 5.59
C GLN A 296 -14.76 14.61 6.24
N LEU A 297 -14.81 14.85 7.54
CA LEU A 297 -16.07 15.03 8.28
C LEU A 297 -16.79 16.32 7.86
N ILE A 298 -16.08 17.43 7.64
CA ILE A 298 -16.63 18.70 7.15
C ILE A 298 -17.24 18.50 5.77
N ILE A 299 -16.50 17.87 4.84
CA ILE A 299 -17.00 17.60 3.48
C ILE A 299 -18.26 16.72 3.53
N ASN A 300 -18.26 15.68 4.36
CA ASN A 300 -19.38 14.73 4.40
C ASN A 300 -20.60 15.23 5.16
N ARG A 301 -20.43 16.11 6.17
CA ARG A 301 -21.52 16.49 7.08
C ARG A 301 -22.00 17.90 6.90
N GLU A 302 -21.11 18.83 6.56
CA GLU A 302 -21.41 20.26 6.46
C GLU A 302 -21.57 20.68 5.00
N TRP A 303 -20.79 20.10 4.07
CA TRP A 303 -20.83 20.43 2.66
C TRP A 303 -22.00 19.74 1.94
N GLY A 304 -23.02 20.54 1.57
CA GLY A 304 -24.31 20.00 1.09
C GLY A 304 -24.26 19.23 -0.23
N LEU A 305 -23.29 19.51 -1.11
CA LEU A 305 -23.21 18.88 -2.42
C LEU A 305 -22.76 17.40 -2.35
N ALA A 306 -22.05 17.01 -1.30
CA ALA A 306 -21.68 15.61 -1.05
C ALA A 306 -22.89 14.70 -0.74
N LYS A 307 -24.09 15.25 -0.57
CA LYS A 307 -25.34 14.48 -0.43
C LYS A 307 -25.86 13.93 -1.76
N ASN A 308 -25.28 14.33 -2.90
CA ASN A 308 -25.59 13.78 -4.22
C ASN A 308 -24.70 12.57 -4.49
N GLU A 309 -25.24 11.55 -5.15
CA GLU A 309 -24.48 10.34 -5.50
C GLU A 309 -23.46 10.59 -6.62
N ASN A 310 -23.73 11.56 -7.53
CA ASN A 310 -22.82 11.93 -8.60
C ASN A 310 -22.82 13.44 -8.81
N PRO A 311 -22.02 14.21 -8.04
CA PRO A 311 -21.97 15.67 -8.15
C PRO A 311 -21.50 16.20 -9.49
N TYR A 312 -20.76 15.41 -10.26
CA TYR A 312 -20.27 15.76 -11.60
C TYR A 312 -21.25 15.43 -12.73
N GLN A 313 -22.40 14.84 -12.44
CA GLN A 313 -23.37 14.48 -13.45
C GLN A 313 -23.85 15.72 -14.23
N GLY A 314 -23.81 15.62 -15.56
CA GLY A 314 -24.23 16.68 -16.45
C GLY A 314 -23.20 17.80 -16.67
N SER A 315 -21.99 17.65 -16.16
CA SER A 315 -20.89 18.58 -16.43
C SER A 315 -20.19 18.19 -17.74
N PHE A 316 -20.45 18.94 -18.81
CA PHE A 316 -19.80 18.69 -20.10
C PHE A 316 -18.28 18.83 -20.04
N VAL A 317 -17.75 19.73 -19.20
CA VAL A 317 -16.29 19.87 -18.99
C VAL A 317 -15.69 18.58 -18.42
N VAL A 318 -16.36 17.96 -17.47
CA VAL A 318 -15.90 16.68 -16.87
C VAL A 318 -16.00 15.54 -17.90
N ASP A 319 -17.03 15.53 -18.73
CA ASP A 319 -17.19 14.51 -19.76
C ASP A 319 -16.12 14.65 -20.86
N ASP A 320 -15.87 15.87 -21.37
CA ASP A 320 -14.80 16.14 -22.33
C ASP A 320 -13.41 15.79 -21.77
N LEU A 321 -13.14 16.19 -20.53
CA LEU A 321 -11.87 15.88 -19.86
C LEU A 321 -11.70 14.37 -19.65
N THR A 322 -12.78 13.65 -19.35
CA THR A 322 -12.77 12.19 -19.23
C THR A 322 -12.31 11.53 -20.53
N ASP A 323 -12.86 11.98 -21.67
CA ASP A 323 -12.52 11.44 -22.99
C ASP A 323 -11.07 11.73 -23.37
N LEU A 324 -10.59 12.97 -23.13
CA LEU A 324 -9.20 13.35 -23.38
C LEU A 324 -8.20 12.57 -22.52
N VAL A 325 -8.49 12.39 -21.25
CA VAL A 325 -7.62 11.61 -20.34
C VAL A 325 -7.61 10.14 -20.73
N GLU A 326 -8.77 9.56 -21.11
CA GLU A 326 -8.83 8.19 -21.60
C GLU A 326 -7.97 7.99 -22.84
N GLU A 327 -8.09 8.88 -23.83
CA GLU A 327 -7.28 8.83 -25.06
C GLU A 327 -5.80 8.88 -24.74
N ALA A 328 -5.36 9.80 -23.87
CA ALA A 328 -3.97 9.93 -23.46
C ALA A 328 -3.44 8.68 -22.75
N VAL A 329 -4.25 8.05 -21.88
CA VAL A 329 -3.91 6.79 -21.20
C VAL A 329 -3.77 5.65 -22.22
N LEU A 330 -4.67 5.53 -23.18
CA LEU A 330 -4.60 4.50 -24.22
C LEU A 330 -3.37 4.67 -25.11
N MET A 331 -3.00 5.90 -25.46
CA MET A 331 -1.75 6.19 -26.16
C MET A 331 -0.51 5.77 -25.37
N GLU A 332 -0.56 5.89 -24.05
CA GLU A 332 0.55 5.43 -23.19
C GLU A 332 0.60 3.89 -23.13
N TYR A 333 -0.54 3.21 -23.17
CA TYR A 333 -0.60 1.74 -23.32
C TYR A 333 0.08 1.23 -24.59
N ASP A 334 -0.11 1.93 -25.72
CA ASP A 334 0.55 1.56 -26.97
C ASP A 334 2.09 1.60 -26.82
N LYS A 335 2.60 2.59 -26.09
CA LYS A 335 4.05 2.69 -25.82
C LYS A 335 4.56 1.57 -24.94
N ILE A 336 3.80 1.17 -23.91
CA ILE A 336 4.12 0.03 -23.03
C ILE A 336 4.06 -1.27 -23.85
N THR A 337 3.02 -1.46 -24.62
CA THR A 337 2.81 -2.65 -25.47
C THR A 337 3.93 -2.82 -26.49
N ALA A 338 4.34 -1.76 -27.14
CA ALA A 338 5.47 -1.76 -28.09
C ALA A 338 6.81 -2.19 -27.46
N ARG A 339 6.92 -2.16 -26.14
CA ARG A 339 8.10 -2.57 -25.36
C ARG A 339 8.00 -3.98 -24.75
N GLY A 340 7.01 -4.76 -25.17
CA GLY A 340 6.78 -6.10 -24.63
C GLY A 340 5.93 -6.11 -23.36
N GLY A 341 5.03 -5.14 -23.20
CA GLY A 341 4.16 -5.00 -22.03
C GLY A 341 4.90 -4.40 -20.83
N VAL A 342 4.28 -4.52 -19.65
CA VAL A 342 4.81 -3.91 -18.41
C VAL A 342 6.19 -4.44 -18.08
N LEU A 343 6.39 -5.76 -18.10
CA LEU A 343 7.67 -6.39 -17.74
C LEU A 343 8.79 -6.00 -18.73
N GLY A 344 8.54 -6.06 -20.04
CA GLY A 344 9.52 -5.64 -21.05
C GLY A 344 9.85 -4.14 -20.96
N ALA A 345 8.85 -3.31 -20.67
CA ALA A 345 9.07 -1.89 -20.42
C ALA A 345 9.88 -1.62 -19.13
N MET A 346 9.72 -2.45 -18.08
CA MET A 346 10.53 -2.39 -16.85
C MET A 346 11.98 -2.80 -17.12
N GLU A 347 12.23 -3.84 -17.90
CA GLU A 347 13.59 -4.26 -18.28
C GLU A 347 14.37 -3.17 -18.99
N THR A 348 13.69 -2.35 -19.81
CA THR A 348 14.30 -1.21 -20.50
C THR A 348 14.30 0.08 -19.69
N GLY A 349 13.77 0.06 -18.47
CA GLY A 349 13.70 1.22 -17.59
C GLY A 349 12.71 2.31 -18.05
N TYR A 350 11.77 1.98 -18.91
CA TYR A 350 10.86 2.95 -19.54
C TYR A 350 10.02 3.72 -18.52
N GLN A 351 9.28 3.02 -17.65
CA GLN A 351 8.43 3.65 -16.66
C GLN A 351 9.23 4.56 -15.73
N ARG A 352 10.37 4.07 -15.26
CA ARG A 352 11.26 4.81 -14.35
C ARG A 352 11.81 6.07 -14.99
N SER A 353 12.30 5.98 -16.22
CA SER A 353 12.80 7.15 -16.95
C SER A 353 11.70 8.19 -17.17
N LYS A 354 10.49 7.73 -17.56
CA LYS A 354 9.36 8.64 -17.76
C LYS A 354 8.93 9.35 -16.48
N ILE A 355 8.88 8.63 -15.35
CA ILE A 355 8.58 9.24 -14.04
C ILE A 355 9.64 10.30 -13.69
N GLN A 356 10.92 10.01 -13.93
CA GLN A 356 12.01 10.96 -13.67
C GLN A 356 11.93 12.21 -14.56
N ASP A 357 11.65 12.04 -15.85
CA ASP A 357 11.51 13.16 -16.79
C ASP A 357 10.33 14.08 -16.40
N GLU A 358 9.20 13.49 -16.03
CA GLU A 358 8.03 14.24 -15.57
C GLU A 358 8.29 14.93 -14.22
N SER A 359 8.97 14.26 -13.30
CA SER A 359 9.40 14.86 -12.03
C SER A 359 10.30 16.08 -12.25
N MET A 360 11.30 15.96 -13.13
CA MET A 360 12.18 17.07 -13.48
C MET A 360 11.43 18.24 -14.13
N TYR A 361 10.44 17.95 -14.96
CA TYR A 361 9.60 18.97 -15.56
C TYR A 361 8.83 19.78 -14.51
N TYR A 362 8.16 19.12 -13.56
CA TYR A 362 7.47 19.79 -12.47
C TYR A 362 8.40 20.61 -11.57
N GLU A 363 9.57 20.05 -11.23
CA GLU A 363 10.54 20.77 -10.41
C GLU A 363 11.10 22.01 -11.13
N MET A 364 11.29 21.94 -12.44
CA MET A 364 11.69 23.09 -13.25
C MET A 364 10.62 24.19 -13.25
N LEU A 365 9.35 23.82 -13.44
CA LEU A 365 8.23 24.77 -13.39
C LEU A 365 8.09 25.44 -12.00
N LYS A 366 8.31 24.69 -10.92
CA LYS A 366 8.33 25.24 -9.56
C LYS A 366 9.50 26.21 -9.35
N HIS A 367 10.68 25.85 -9.86
CA HIS A 367 11.89 26.67 -9.73
C HIS A 367 11.78 27.97 -10.52
N THR A 368 11.24 27.94 -11.73
CA THR A 368 11.01 29.16 -12.55
C THR A 368 9.83 30.01 -12.07
N GLY A 369 8.96 29.47 -11.25
CA GLY A 369 7.72 30.12 -10.80
C GLY A 369 6.57 30.02 -11.81
N GLU A 370 6.73 29.32 -12.91
CA GLU A 370 5.65 29.05 -13.87
C GLU A 370 4.54 28.18 -13.24
N TYR A 371 4.92 27.31 -12.29
CA TYR A 371 3.98 26.60 -11.42
C TYR A 371 3.91 27.33 -10.07
N PRO A 372 2.90 28.20 -9.85
CA PRO A 372 2.81 29.00 -8.63
C PRO A 372 2.40 28.14 -7.44
N ILE A 373 3.17 28.22 -6.35
CA ILE A 373 2.87 27.57 -5.08
C ILE A 373 2.81 28.64 -4.00
N VAL A 374 1.59 28.92 -3.52
CA VAL A 374 1.32 29.91 -2.49
C VAL A 374 2.08 29.58 -1.21
N GLY A 375 2.76 30.58 -0.65
CA GLY A 375 3.60 30.43 0.54
C GLY A 375 5.00 29.85 0.26
N VAL A 376 5.27 29.36 -0.97
CA VAL A 376 6.57 28.76 -1.35
C VAL A 376 7.33 29.60 -2.35
N ASN A 377 6.81 29.77 -3.56
CA ASN A 377 7.41 30.59 -4.61
C ASN A 377 6.57 31.80 -5.01
N THR A 378 5.32 31.88 -4.52
CA THR A 378 4.37 32.95 -4.79
C THR A 378 3.64 33.33 -3.50
N PHE A 379 3.22 34.59 -3.33
CA PHE A 379 2.53 35.08 -2.13
C PHE A 379 3.19 34.62 -0.82
N ARG A 380 4.50 34.80 -0.74
CA ARG A 380 5.31 34.45 0.43
C ARG A 380 5.02 35.40 1.58
N ASP A 381 5.09 34.87 2.82
CA ASP A 381 5.04 35.72 4.00
C ASP A 381 6.24 36.68 3.99
N PRO A 382 6.01 38.02 3.96
CA PRO A 382 7.10 38.99 3.95
C PRO A 382 7.89 39.04 5.26
N HIS A 383 7.37 38.45 6.32
CA HIS A 383 8.00 38.41 7.65
C HIS A 383 8.76 37.10 7.90
N ALA A 384 8.59 36.09 7.05
CA ALA A 384 9.34 34.84 7.12
C ALA A 384 10.71 35.04 6.48
N ASP A 385 11.67 35.58 7.21
CA ASP A 385 13.09 35.56 6.83
C ASP A 385 13.63 34.12 6.86
N GLY A 386 14.66 33.83 6.05
CA GLY A 386 15.13 32.47 5.82
C GLY A 386 15.58 31.67 7.06
N ALA A 387 15.70 32.31 8.22
CA ALA A 387 15.88 31.69 9.52
C ALA A 387 14.55 31.17 10.13
N ASP A 388 13.44 31.91 9.93
CA ASP A 388 12.12 31.57 10.46
C ASP A 388 11.50 30.35 9.76
N LEU A 389 11.90 30.07 8.53
CA LEU A 389 11.50 28.84 7.81
C LEU A 389 12.02 27.57 8.49
N LEU A 390 13.18 27.67 9.15
CA LEU A 390 13.76 26.60 9.95
C LEU A 390 13.23 26.61 11.40
N GLU A 391 12.87 27.77 11.94
CA GLU A 391 12.30 27.89 13.29
C GLU A 391 10.84 27.37 13.35
N GLY A 392 10.03 27.61 12.33
CA GLY A 392 8.71 27.00 12.22
C GLY A 392 8.75 25.47 12.17
N ALA A 393 9.75 24.90 11.50
CA ALA A 393 9.99 23.48 11.49
C ALA A 393 10.65 22.96 12.79
N SER A 394 11.40 23.79 13.50
CA SER A 394 12.08 23.43 14.77
C SER A 394 11.12 23.29 15.95
N CYS A 395 9.90 23.83 15.84
CA CYS A 395 8.86 23.73 16.88
C CYS A 395 8.01 22.46 16.77
N ILE A 396 8.22 21.62 15.72
CA ILE A 396 7.46 20.38 15.53
C ILE A 396 8.23 19.23 16.19
N ASP A 397 7.60 18.57 17.14
CA ASP A 397 8.14 17.38 17.79
C ASP A 397 8.25 16.24 16.77
N LEU A 398 9.48 15.79 16.51
CA LEU A 398 9.71 14.66 15.62
C LEU A 398 9.39 13.35 16.34
N ALA A 399 8.42 12.59 15.80
CA ALA A 399 8.10 11.26 16.30
C ALA A 399 9.29 10.31 16.05
N ARG A 400 10.01 9.95 17.10
CA ARG A 400 11.15 9.02 17.06
C ARG A 400 11.09 8.05 18.21
N ALA A 401 11.46 6.80 17.95
CA ALA A 401 11.58 5.80 19.00
C ALA A 401 12.69 6.15 19.98
N THR A 402 12.39 6.02 21.28
CA THR A 402 13.37 6.17 22.37
C THR A 402 14.37 5.02 22.39
N THR A 403 15.45 5.18 23.13
CA THR A 403 16.42 4.08 23.34
C THR A 403 15.78 2.88 24.02
N GLU A 404 14.90 3.13 25.01
CA GLU A 404 14.18 2.10 25.76
C GLU A 404 13.25 1.29 24.86
N GLU A 405 12.52 1.94 23.96
CA GLU A 405 11.65 1.28 22.97
C GLU A 405 12.46 0.41 22.01
N LYS A 406 13.59 0.90 21.49
CA LYS A 406 14.50 0.13 20.64
C LYS A 406 15.07 -1.09 21.33
N GLU A 407 15.56 -0.92 22.55
CA GLU A 407 16.10 -2.02 23.36
C GLU A 407 15.00 -3.04 23.72
N SER A 408 13.79 -2.59 24.02
CA SER A 408 12.63 -3.46 24.25
C SER A 408 12.35 -4.34 23.02
N GLN A 409 12.37 -3.76 21.82
CA GLN A 409 12.14 -4.50 20.57
C GLN A 409 13.24 -5.53 20.30
N LEU A 410 14.51 -5.18 20.51
CA LEU A 410 15.64 -6.11 20.38
C LEU A 410 15.55 -7.28 21.36
N ASN A 411 15.15 -7.02 22.61
CA ASN A 411 14.99 -8.06 23.62
C ASN A 411 13.84 -9.00 23.29
N ARG A 412 12.69 -8.46 22.85
CA ARG A 412 11.52 -9.26 22.42
C ARG A 412 11.86 -10.17 21.25
N LEU A 413 12.59 -9.66 20.26
CA LEU A 413 13.08 -10.47 19.14
C LEU A 413 13.97 -11.61 19.63
N LYS A 414 14.95 -11.30 20.51
CA LYS A 414 15.86 -12.30 21.04
C LYS A 414 15.13 -13.39 21.81
N ASP A 415 14.14 -13.02 22.62
CA ASP A 415 13.32 -13.96 23.38
C ASP A 415 12.50 -14.85 22.46
N PHE A 416 11.88 -14.27 21.41
CA PHE A 416 11.14 -15.02 20.39
C PHE A 416 12.05 -16.03 19.67
N GLN A 417 13.21 -15.61 19.19
CA GLN A 417 14.16 -16.47 18.49
C GLN A 417 14.73 -17.58 19.39
N THR A 418 14.97 -17.27 20.67
CA THR A 418 15.54 -18.25 21.63
C THR A 418 14.54 -19.35 21.93
N ARG A 419 13.28 -19.02 22.21
CA ARG A 419 12.25 -20.03 22.53
C ARG A 419 11.84 -20.89 21.34
N ASN A 420 12.03 -20.42 20.12
CA ASN A 420 11.65 -21.10 18.90
C ASN A 420 12.86 -21.70 18.12
N ALA A 421 14.05 -21.71 18.67
CA ALA A 421 15.29 -22.00 17.96
C ALA A 421 15.25 -23.33 17.17
N ASP A 422 14.78 -24.40 17.79
CA ASP A 422 14.71 -25.72 17.18
C ASP A 422 13.69 -25.78 16.03
N GLN A 423 12.48 -25.23 16.26
CA GLN A 423 11.41 -25.22 15.28
C GLN A 423 11.71 -24.29 14.10
N ALA A 424 12.40 -23.18 14.35
CA ALA A 424 12.75 -22.21 13.33
C ALA A 424 13.73 -22.80 12.29
N ALA A 425 14.66 -23.66 12.70
CA ALA A 425 15.58 -24.31 11.79
C ALA A 425 14.85 -25.23 10.79
N GLU A 426 13.93 -26.06 11.29
CA GLU A 426 13.12 -26.93 10.45
C GLU A 426 12.17 -26.13 9.53
N ALA A 427 11.50 -25.10 10.06
CA ALA A 427 10.56 -24.28 9.30
C ALA A 427 11.26 -23.56 8.13
N ARG A 428 12.44 -23.00 8.35
CA ARG A 428 13.24 -22.38 7.27
C ARG A 428 13.63 -23.39 6.20
N ALA A 429 14.05 -24.59 6.59
CA ALA A 429 14.40 -25.65 5.64
C ALA A 429 13.17 -26.10 4.82
N ARG A 430 11.99 -26.23 5.43
CA ARG A 430 10.75 -26.52 4.70
C ARG A 430 10.39 -25.40 3.72
N LEU A 431 10.46 -24.14 4.17
CA LEU A 431 10.18 -22.98 3.32
C LEU A 431 11.10 -22.94 2.09
N GLN A 432 12.40 -23.16 2.27
CA GLN A 432 13.36 -23.25 1.17
C GLN A 432 13.02 -24.38 0.19
N LYS A 433 12.65 -25.55 0.72
CA LYS A 433 12.23 -26.69 -0.12
C LYS A 433 10.97 -26.35 -0.93
N VAL A 434 9.96 -25.76 -0.31
CA VAL A 434 8.72 -25.33 -0.97
C VAL A 434 9.02 -24.29 -2.05
N ALA A 435 9.88 -23.32 -1.76
CA ALA A 435 10.27 -22.31 -2.74
C ALA A 435 10.95 -22.91 -3.98
N LEU A 436 11.79 -23.94 -3.80
CA LEU A 436 12.48 -24.63 -4.88
C LEU A 436 11.58 -25.62 -5.64
N SER A 437 10.60 -26.24 -4.97
CA SER A 437 9.69 -27.19 -5.61
C SER A 437 8.59 -26.54 -6.45
N GLY A 438 8.39 -25.24 -6.32
CA GLY A 438 7.32 -24.51 -6.99
C GLY A 438 5.94 -24.62 -6.33
N GLU A 439 5.84 -25.27 -5.18
CA GLU A 439 4.63 -25.34 -4.37
C GLU A 439 4.22 -23.94 -3.83
N ASN A 440 3.09 -23.87 -3.13
CA ASN A 440 2.56 -22.61 -2.61
C ASN A 440 3.38 -22.10 -1.42
N ASN A 441 4.20 -21.08 -1.65
CA ASN A 441 5.05 -20.47 -0.62
C ASN A 441 4.21 -19.80 0.50
N PHE A 442 3.07 -19.20 0.15
CA PHE A 442 2.27 -18.52 1.14
C PHE A 442 1.62 -19.47 2.15
N ALA A 443 1.22 -20.66 1.67
CA ALA A 443 0.72 -21.72 2.56
C ALA A 443 1.78 -22.16 3.58
N GLU A 444 3.06 -22.29 3.17
CA GLU A 444 4.16 -22.59 4.09
C GLU A 444 4.51 -21.39 4.99
N LEU A 445 4.41 -20.16 4.49
CA LEU A 445 4.61 -18.95 5.32
C LEU A 445 3.63 -18.89 6.47
N MET A 446 2.37 -19.30 6.29
CA MET A 446 1.37 -19.37 7.36
C MET A 446 1.81 -20.23 8.54
N GLU A 447 2.66 -21.24 8.32
CA GLU A 447 3.25 -22.06 9.38
C GLU A 447 4.60 -21.51 9.86
N THR A 448 5.42 -21.01 8.94
CA THR A 448 6.79 -20.56 9.22
C THR A 448 6.79 -19.32 10.14
N VAL A 449 5.88 -18.38 9.96
CA VAL A 449 5.79 -17.15 10.78
C VAL A 449 5.47 -17.40 12.26
N LYS A 450 4.99 -18.59 12.60
CA LYS A 450 4.69 -18.97 14.00
C LYS A 450 5.95 -19.11 14.84
N CYS A 451 7.09 -19.41 14.21
CA CYS A 451 8.36 -19.68 14.90
C CYS A 451 9.58 -18.95 14.33
N CYS A 452 9.46 -18.29 13.19
CA CYS A 452 10.54 -17.55 12.55
C CYS A 452 10.25 -16.05 12.54
N SER A 453 11.29 -15.24 12.75
CA SER A 453 11.22 -13.78 12.58
C SER A 453 11.26 -13.38 11.10
N LEU A 454 10.88 -12.13 10.83
CA LEU A 454 10.87 -11.54 9.50
C LEU A 454 12.23 -11.69 8.80
N GLY A 455 13.32 -11.29 9.47
CA GLY A 455 14.67 -11.40 8.91
C GLY A 455 15.13 -12.83 8.68
N GLN A 456 14.74 -13.78 9.55
CA GLN A 456 15.02 -15.20 9.34
C GLN A 456 14.32 -15.77 8.10
N ILE A 457 13.07 -15.38 7.86
CA ILE A 457 12.30 -15.79 6.69
C ILE A 457 12.88 -15.17 5.42
N THR A 458 13.13 -13.85 5.44
CA THR A 458 13.72 -13.13 4.30
C THR A 458 15.08 -13.72 3.91
N GLY A 459 15.96 -13.99 4.90
CA GLY A 459 17.24 -14.62 4.67
C GLY A 459 17.12 -16.01 4.05
N ALA A 460 16.20 -16.84 4.57
CA ALA A 460 15.96 -18.18 4.01
C ALA A 460 15.51 -18.14 2.53
N LEU A 461 14.69 -17.15 2.16
CA LEU A 461 14.26 -16.95 0.77
C LEU A 461 15.38 -16.38 -0.12
N TYR A 462 16.27 -15.56 0.43
CA TYR A 462 17.46 -15.07 -0.30
C TYR A 462 18.42 -16.21 -0.64
N ASP A 463 18.62 -17.14 0.28
CA ASP A 463 19.50 -18.31 0.08
C ASP A 463 19.08 -19.20 -1.12
N VAL A 464 17.81 -19.21 -1.46
CA VAL A 464 17.25 -19.97 -2.61
C VAL A 464 17.06 -19.11 -3.87
N GLY A 465 17.69 -17.95 -3.94
CA GLY A 465 17.76 -17.12 -5.15
C GLY A 465 16.67 -16.05 -5.25
N GLY A 466 15.89 -15.83 -4.20
CA GLY A 466 14.80 -14.83 -4.22
C GLY A 466 15.26 -13.38 -4.16
N GLN A 467 16.53 -13.09 -3.85
CA GLN A 467 17.00 -11.71 -3.64
C GLN A 467 16.96 -10.88 -4.92
N TYR A 468 16.40 -9.67 -4.81
CA TYR A 468 16.41 -8.70 -5.89
C TYR A 468 17.84 -8.25 -6.25
N ARG A 469 18.13 -8.24 -7.53
CA ARG A 469 19.34 -7.64 -8.08
C ARG A 469 18.93 -6.68 -9.18
N ARG A 470 19.26 -5.42 -9.01
CA ARG A 470 18.98 -4.39 -10.00
C ARG A 470 19.79 -4.68 -11.27
N ASN A 471 19.12 -4.76 -12.41
CA ASN A 471 19.78 -4.73 -13.69
C ASN A 471 20.35 -3.29 -13.89
N MET A 472 21.68 -3.17 -13.96
CA MET A 472 22.36 -1.90 -14.23
C MET A 472 22.57 -1.75 -15.72
#